data_dda1b7f9e8da7e1d9e4094c882fd5ac9
#
_entry.id   dda1b7f9e8da7e1d9e4094c882fd5ac9
#
_cell.length_a   1.000
_cell.length_b   1.000
_cell.length_c   1.000
_cell.angle_alpha   90.00
_cell.angle_beta   90.00
_cell.angle_gamma   90.00
#
_symmetry.space_group_name_H-M   'P 1'
#
loop_
_entity.id
_entity.type
_entity.pdbx_description
1 polymer ?
#
loop_
_entity_poly.entity_id
_entity_poly.type
_entity_poly.pdbx_seq_one_letter_code
_entity_poly.pdbx_strand_id
1 'polypeptide(L)'
;MLGESLKAEEKRSAMRKGIKGALIGVPLLAFGLTINSSVLMTDAGYTYVHQNNITGELDVFTQPGIHFRMPFLSKITKYDQVITVSFGNNTGEDFYQRLDPVQVRFADTYIGEIPVTFRFKLSTDPEAAIKMHREFRNNSNLIDALLVKNARNVTVITATQYTGEEFFQGGLNQFKSKLGDQLRDGIYLTERKQVEVEQLDLAPVGMEQSDANKLQRTQQLVWKTVPVRDANGQPIRQDNPLQQYGIQVTQVTIGDPQPETQLDQLLADKKRLVADRIRAIQEQETSKAQAETEQLRKEIQRTREVQDAQRQKELAIISQQKEVEIARQIAEREIVEVEKKKRLAEVEKEKELAIAEANLAIQKANSLSAEFEAKAILEKGNAEARILKAKYAALGANREVYLAELNRDVANVLYNNLQNFQVEMPQNYIGGSNESGLTSNLDVITAFGALGMMDKAQQVTTK
;
A
#
# COMPACT_ATOMS: atom_id res chain seq x y z
N MET A 1 82.62 51.40 30.40
CA MET A 1 82.87 50.75 29.09
C MET A 1 83.04 49.22 29.17
N LEU A 2 83.56 48.57 30.28
CA LEU A 2 83.70 47.10 30.37
C LEU A 2 82.35 46.36 30.62
N GLY A 3 81.34 46.98 31.20
CA GLY A 3 80.08 46.34 31.51
C GLY A 3 79.07 46.22 30.30
N GLU A 4 79.28 47.08 29.29
CA GLU A 4 78.39 47.05 28.07
C GLU A 4 78.91 46.03 27.06
N SER A 5 80.19 45.81 26.98
CA SER A 5 80.76 44.76 26.09
C SER A 5 80.43 43.36 26.54
N LEU A 6 80.38 43.08 27.86
CA LEU A 6 79.95 41.78 28.41
C LEU A 6 78.49 41.50 28.19
N LYS A 7 77.59 42.49 28.31
CA LYS A 7 76.19 42.34 27.99
C LYS A 7 75.91 42.15 26.49
N ALA A 8 76.78 42.73 25.64
CA ALA A 8 76.67 42.55 24.18
C ALA A 8 77.14 41.15 23.74
N GLU A 9 78.18 40.61 24.39
CA GLU A 9 78.66 39.24 24.13
C GLU A 9 77.68 38.19 24.64
N GLU A 10 77.06 38.40 25.81
CA GLU A 10 76.04 37.53 26.37
C GLU A 10 74.81 37.50 25.50
N LYS A 11 74.33 38.67 25.02
CA LYS A 11 73.25 38.74 24.05
C LYS A 11 73.58 38.06 22.72
N ARG A 12 74.78 38.21 22.22
CA ARG A 12 75.22 37.53 20.98
C ARG A 12 75.37 36.00 21.17
N SER A 13 75.82 35.54 22.35
CA SER A 13 75.87 34.12 22.65
C SER A 13 74.50 33.49 22.83
N ALA A 14 73.59 34.21 23.51
CA ALA A 14 72.13 33.79 23.63
C ALA A 14 71.46 33.76 22.27
N MET A 15 71.68 34.78 21.42
CA MET A 15 71.14 34.82 20.07
C MET A 15 71.70 33.72 19.16
N ARG A 16 73.02 33.41 19.28
CA ARG A 16 73.68 32.27 18.58
C ARG A 16 73.15 30.92 19.07
N LYS A 17 72.89 30.75 20.37
CA LYS A 17 72.25 29.54 20.92
C LYS A 17 70.81 29.43 20.48
N GLY A 18 70.06 30.55 20.45
CA GLY A 18 68.67 30.59 19.92
C GLY A 18 68.61 30.26 18.42
N ILE A 19 69.54 30.82 17.61
CA ILE A 19 69.65 30.52 16.17
C ILE A 19 70.00 29.06 15.92
N LYS A 20 70.96 28.49 16.71
CA LYS A 20 71.28 27.05 16.61
C LYS A 20 70.16 26.15 17.05
N GLY A 21 69.41 26.53 18.11
CA GLY A 21 68.20 25.82 18.54
C GLY A 21 67.06 25.86 17.49
N ALA A 22 66.89 27.03 16.88
CA ALA A 22 65.93 27.19 15.79
C ALA A 22 66.33 26.43 14.52
N LEU A 23 67.64 26.42 14.18
CA LEU A 23 68.14 25.68 13.02
C LEU A 23 68.05 24.15 13.13
N ILE A 24 68.00 23.61 14.35
CA ILE A 24 67.72 22.18 14.59
C ILE A 24 66.27 21.90 14.92
N GLY A 25 65.63 22.78 15.68
CA GLY A 25 64.21 22.60 16.10
C GLY A 25 63.20 22.73 14.97
N VAL A 26 63.45 23.69 14.06
CA VAL A 26 62.50 23.88 12.91
C VAL A 26 62.52 22.68 11.97
N PRO A 27 63.68 22.10 11.55
CA PRO A 27 63.67 20.91 10.70
C PRO A 27 63.13 19.66 11.43
N LEU A 28 63.38 19.53 12.75
CA LEU A 28 62.80 18.43 13.54
C LEU A 28 61.26 18.54 13.67
N LEU A 29 60.76 19.73 13.89
CA LEU A 29 59.35 20.02 13.89
C LEU A 29 58.72 19.80 12.49
N ALA A 30 59.39 20.27 11.45
CA ALA A 30 58.99 20.05 10.07
C ALA A 30 59.02 18.56 9.71
N PHE A 31 60.01 17.82 10.17
CA PHE A 31 60.12 16.37 9.99
C PHE A 31 59.01 15.61 10.75
N GLY A 32 58.73 16.02 11.99
CA GLY A 32 57.62 15.46 12.77
C GLY A 32 56.23 15.71 12.11
N LEU A 33 56.02 16.92 11.60
CA LEU A 33 54.83 17.28 10.86
C LEU A 33 54.69 16.50 9.54
N THR A 34 55.82 16.28 8.82
CA THR A 34 55.81 15.48 7.59
C THR A 34 55.53 14.02 7.86
N ILE A 35 56.03 13.43 8.93
CA ILE A 35 55.75 12.06 9.33
C ILE A 35 54.24 11.91 9.67
N ASN A 36 53.72 12.80 10.49
CA ASN A 36 52.29 12.77 10.83
C ASN A 36 51.40 12.94 9.61
N SER A 37 51.77 13.77 8.64
CA SER A 37 51.04 13.96 7.38
C SER A 37 51.29 12.86 6.36
N SER A 38 52.25 11.98 6.60
CA SER A 38 52.57 10.83 5.73
C SER A 38 51.76 9.58 6.07
N VAL A 39 51.05 9.57 7.19
CA VAL A 39 50.21 8.44 7.61
C VAL A 39 48.77 8.70 7.18
N LEU A 40 48.21 7.80 6.39
CA LEU A 40 46.82 7.75 6.03
C LEU A 40 46.16 6.59 6.77
N MET A 41 45.24 6.89 7.64
CA MET A 41 44.33 5.90 8.22
C MET A 41 43.08 5.79 7.32
N THR A 42 42.80 4.59 6.86
CA THR A 42 41.64 4.31 6.03
C THR A 42 40.56 3.64 6.87
N ASP A 43 39.31 4.18 6.80
CA ASP A 43 38.17 3.66 7.51
C ASP A 43 37.42 2.63 6.69
N ALA A 44 36.70 1.74 7.36
CA ALA A 44 35.80 0.79 6.69
C ALA A 44 34.61 1.51 6.01
N GLY A 45 34.14 0.97 4.90
CA GLY A 45 33.01 1.54 4.16
C GLY A 45 33.38 2.60 3.13
N TYR A 46 34.68 2.83 2.95
CA TYR A 46 35.20 3.78 1.97
C TYR A 46 36.25 3.13 1.07
N THR A 47 36.33 3.67 -0.14
CA THR A 47 37.40 3.36 -1.09
C THR A 47 38.25 4.61 -1.28
N TYR A 48 39.54 4.50 -1.04
CA TYR A 48 40.49 5.60 -1.17
C TYR A 48 41.29 5.41 -2.43
N VAL A 49 41.31 6.43 -3.29
CA VAL A 49 42.17 6.47 -4.47
C VAL A 49 43.28 7.44 -4.20
N HIS A 50 44.51 6.91 -4.18
CA HIS A 50 45.74 7.61 -4.00
C HIS A 50 46.39 7.91 -5.35
N GLN A 51 46.57 9.17 -5.66
CA GLN A 51 47.25 9.64 -6.87
C GLN A 51 48.64 10.17 -6.51
N ASN A 52 49.64 9.58 -7.10
CA ASN A 52 50.97 10.11 -7.05
C ASN A 52 51.13 11.22 -8.13
N ASN A 53 51.35 12.45 -7.70
CA ASN A 53 51.43 13.60 -8.61
C ASN A 53 52.76 13.64 -9.41
N ILE A 54 53.75 12.84 -9.05
CA ILE A 54 55.02 12.76 -9.77
C ILE A 54 54.98 11.72 -10.88
N THR A 55 54.56 10.49 -10.54
CA THR A 55 54.53 9.36 -11.48
C THR A 55 53.21 9.30 -12.22
N GLY A 56 52.16 9.88 -11.68
CA GLY A 56 50.80 9.77 -12.22
C GLY A 56 50.11 8.44 -11.90
N GLU A 57 50.75 7.57 -11.12
CA GLU A 57 50.23 6.28 -10.72
C GLU A 57 49.05 6.44 -9.76
N LEU A 58 48.09 5.52 -9.87
CA LEU A 58 46.89 5.46 -9.06
C LEU A 58 46.90 4.15 -8.29
N ASP A 59 46.88 4.25 -6.97
CA ASP A 59 46.70 3.12 -6.06
C ASP A 59 45.34 3.18 -5.38
N VAL A 60 44.75 2.02 -5.08
CA VAL A 60 43.43 1.93 -4.47
C VAL A 60 43.50 1.15 -3.17
N PHE A 61 43.00 1.76 -2.10
CA PHE A 61 42.88 1.15 -0.78
C PHE A 61 41.39 0.94 -0.48
N THR A 62 40.97 -0.33 -0.42
CA THR A 62 39.57 -0.74 -0.14
C THR A 62 39.39 -1.30 1.26
N GLN A 63 40.47 -1.67 1.92
CA GLN A 63 40.49 -2.21 3.28
C GLN A 63 40.90 -1.16 4.29
N PRO A 64 40.35 -1.20 5.51
CA PRO A 64 40.81 -0.35 6.59
C PRO A 64 42.20 -0.71 6.98
N GLY A 65 43.02 0.30 7.26
CA GLY A 65 44.40 0.09 7.62
C GLY A 65 45.21 1.38 7.69
N ILE A 66 46.50 1.22 7.86
CA ILE A 66 47.49 2.33 7.87
C ILE A 66 48.30 2.25 6.58
N HIS A 67 48.23 3.32 5.80
CA HIS A 67 48.97 3.45 4.55
C HIS A 67 49.93 4.65 4.62
N PHE A 68 51.03 4.54 3.94
CA PHE A 68 52.02 5.64 3.85
C PHE A 68 51.78 6.43 2.56
N ARG A 69 51.76 7.74 2.68
CA ARG A 69 51.70 8.67 1.55
C ARG A 69 52.82 9.68 1.60
N MET A 70 53.21 10.19 0.46
CA MET A 70 54.13 11.34 0.43
C MET A 70 53.31 12.63 0.59
N PRO A 71 53.46 13.36 1.71
CA PRO A 71 52.76 14.62 1.89
C PRO A 71 53.18 15.60 0.78
N PHE A 72 52.23 16.44 0.33
CA PHE A 72 52.37 17.42 -0.75
C PHE A 72 52.52 16.86 -2.17
N LEU A 73 52.98 15.61 -2.33
CA LEU A 73 53.21 14.99 -3.64
C LEU A 73 52.14 13.96 -4.01
N SER A 74 51.17 13.78 -3.16
CA SER A 74 50.04 12.85 -3.41
C SER A 74 48.71 13.48 -3.11
N LYS A 75 47.74 13.12 -3.90
CA LYS A 75 46.31 13.47 -3.72
C LYS A 75 45.53 12.22 -3.34
N ILE A 76 44.67 12.33 -2.32
CA ILE A 76 43.78 11.25 -1.92
C ILE A 76 42.35 11.69 -2.18
N THR A 77 41.63 10.82 -2.83
CA THR A 77 40.19 11.00 -3.05
C THR A 77 39.44 9.86 -2.38
N LYS A 78 38.50 10.20 -1.54
CA LYS A 78 37.63 9.28 -0.80
C LYS A 78 36.34 9.08 -1.54
N TYR A 79 35.90 7.83 -1.70
CA TYR A 79 34.63 7.41 -2.26
C TYR A 79 33.87 6.58 -1.25
N ASP A 80 32.59 6.83 -1.08
CA ASP A 80 31.72 6.02 -0.24
C ASP A 80 31.43 4.69 -0.96
N GLN A 81 31.65 3.55 -0.27
CA GLN A 81 31.37 2.24 -0.85
C GLN A 81 29.88 2.00 -1.06
N VAL A 82 29.04 2.62 -0.23
CA VAL A 82 27.58 2.55 -0.35
C VAL A 82 27.03 3.97 -0.43
N ILE A 83 26.33 4.25 -1.51
CA ILE A 83 25.76 5.57 -1.79
C ILE A 83 24.26 5.42 -1.91
N THR A 84 23.51 6.22 -1.14
CA THR A 84 22.05 6.26 -1.22
C THR A 84 21.64 7.57 -1.87
N VAL A 85 20.97 7.48 -3.01
CA VAL A 85 20.40 8.61 -3.74
C VAL A 85 18.88 8.58 -3.56
N SER A 86 18.32 9.65 -3.00
CA SER A 86 16.87 9.75 -2.77
C SER A 86 16.26 10.89 -3.58
N PHE A 87 15.23 10.57 -4.34
CA PHE A 87 14.35 11.52 -5.01
C PHE A 87 13.05 11.56 -4.22
N GLY A 88 12.73 12.69 -3.59
CA GLY A 88 11.51 12.90 -2.81
C GLY A 88 11.75 13.57 -1.45
N ASN A 89 10.64 13.81 -0.75
CA ASN A 89 10.64 14.54 0.53
C ASN A 89 11.03 13.69 1.76
N ASN A 90 11.83 12.66 1.60
CA ASN A 90 12.25 11.85 2.74
C ASN A 90 13.20 12.63 3.67
N THR A 91 12.84 12.71 4.94
CA THR A 91 13.52 13.51 5.99
C THR A 91 14.66 12.77 6.72
N GLY A 92 15.17 11.66 6.16
CA GLY A 92 16.26 10.90 6.79
C GLY A 92 17.63 11.60 6.67
N GLU A 93 18.46 11.55 7.73
CA GLU A 93 19.80 12.12 7.75
C GLU A 93 20.81 11.36 6.88
N ASP A 94 20.49 10.14 6.45
CA ASP A 94 21.41 9.21 5.76
C ASP A 94 21.44 9.37 4.22
N PHE A 95 20.87 10.45 3.67
CA PHE A 95 20.82 10.65 2.22
C PHE A 95 21.93 11.59 1.75
N TYR A 96 22.69 11.12 0.76
CA TYR A 96 23.79 11.89 0.18
C TYR A 96 23.32 13.15 -0.53
N GLN A 97 22.13 13.11 -1.12
CA GLN A 97 21.54 14.24 -1.82
C GLN A 97 20.01 14.18 -1.75
N ARG A 98 19.43 15.31 -1.41
CA ARG A 98 17.97 15.48 -1.42
C ARG A 98 17.57 16.08 -2.76
N LEU A 99 16.93 15.28 -3.59
CA LEU A 99 16.47 15.67 -4.92
C LEU A 99 14.95 15.67 -4.96
N ASP A 100 14.38 16.53 -5.80
CA ASP A 100 12.94 16.50 -6.04
C ASP A 100 12.48 15.14 -6.58
N PRO A 101 11.22 14.73 -6.33
CA PRO A 101 10.65 13.52 -6.90
C PRO A 101 10.86 13.47 -8.41
N VAL A 102 11.03 12.28 -8.96
CA VAL A 102 11.21 12.15 -10.40
C VAL A 102 9.88 12.39 -11.08
N GLN A 103 9.79 13.50 -11.81
CA GLN A 103 8.66 13.75 -12.67
C GLN A 103 8.73 12.85 -13.90
N VAL A 104 7.71 12.05 -14.12
CA VAL A 104 7.62 11.09 -15.23
C VAL A 104 6.37 11.34 -16.06
N ARG A 105 6.46 10.94 -17.33
CA ARG A 105 5.32 10.91 -18.23
C ARG A 105 5.01 9.46 -18.57
N PHE A 106 3.79 9.02 -18.29
CA PHE A 106 3.32 7.68 -18.61
C PHE A 106 3.00 7.49 -20.11
N ALA A 107 2.75 6.26 -20.54
CA ALA A 107 2.43 5.92 -21.91
C ALA A 107 1.15 6.61 -22.44
N ASP A 108 0.21 6.90 -21.56
CA ASP A 108 -1.06 7.61 -21.78
C ASP A 108 -0.93 9.14 -21.68
N THR A 109 0.30 9.66 -21.65
CA THR A 109 0.66 11.08 -21.56
C THR A 109 0.43 11.77 -20.23
N TYR A 110 -0.20 11.13 -19.27
CA TYR A 110 -0.33 11.68 -17.92
C TYR A 110 1.02 11.84 -17.24
N ILE A 111 1.11 12.82 -16.36
CA ILE A 111 2.31 13.13 -15.58
C ILE A 111 2.10 12.64 -14.16
N GLY A 112 3.17 12.18 -13.54
CA GLY A 112 3.20 11.82 -12.13
C GLY A 112 4.56 12.10 -11.53
N GLU A 113 4.58 12.25 -10.22
CA GLU A 113 5.80 12.41 -9.44
C GLU A 113 6.07 11.13 -8.65
N ILE A 114 7.23 10.54 -8.91
CA ILE A 114 7.62 9.28 -8.27
C ILE A 114 8.78 9.55 -7.31
N PRO A 115 8.52 9.53 -5.99
CA PRO A 115 9.58 9.52 -5.01
C PRO A 115 10.23 8.13 -4.99
N VAL A 116 11.54 8.09 -5.26
CA VAL A 116 12.27 6.82 -5.35
C VAL A 116 13.66 6.95 -4.72
N THR A 117 14.08 5.93 -4.01
CA THR A 117 15.38 5.85 -3.37
C THR A 117 16.16 4.65 -3.92
N PHE A 118 17.37 4.92 -4.34
CA PHE A 118 18.30 3.94 -4.88
C PHE A 118 19.49 3.80 -3.97
N ARG A 119 19.92 2.57 -3.75
CA ARG A 119 21.14 2.26 -3.01
C ARG A 119 22.13 1.57 -3.92
N PHE A 120 23.26 2.23 -4.12
CA PHE A 120 24.35 1.78 -4.96
C PHE A 120 25.51 1.27 -4.09
N LYS A 121 26.15 0.22 -4.53
CA LYS A 121 27.38 -0.30 -3.94
C LYS A 121 28.49 -0.22 -4.99
N LEU A 122 29.54 0.52 -4.68
CA LEU A 122 30.71 0.63 -5.53
C LEU A 122 31.49 -0.68 -5.55
N SER A 123 32.17 -0.94 -6.66
CA SER A 123 33.07 -2.07 -6.77
C SER A 123 34.24 -1.93 -5.81
N THR A 124 34.66 -3.03 -5.23
CA THR A 124 35.89 -3.14 -4.45
C THR A 124 37.12 -3.50 -5.31
N ASP A 125 36.88 -3.74 -6.61
CA ASP A 125 37.93 -4.02 -7.58
C ASP A 125 38.78 -2.76 -7.84
N PRO A 126 40.12 -2.81 -7.68
CA PRO A 126 41.02 -1.68 -7.87
C PRO A 126 40.95 -1.13 -9.32
N GLU A 127 40.83 -1.99 -10.35
CA GLU A 127 40.81 -1.54 -11.74
C GLU A 127 39.54 -0.74 -12.04
N ALA A 128 38.42 -1.21 -11.58
CA ALA A 128 37.13 -0.50 -11.70
C ALA A 128 37.17 0.86 -10.99
N ALA A 129 37.74 0.91 -9.79
CA ALA A 129 37.92 2.14 -8.99
C ALA A 129 38.85 3.16 -9.69
N ILE A 130 39.93 2.70 -10.29
CA ILE A 130 40.87 3.57 -11.07
C ILE A 130 40.14 4.13 -12.30
N LYS A 131 39.40 3.28 -13.03
CA LYS A 131 38.62 3.70 -14.22
C LYS A 131 37.61 4.78 -13.82
N MET A 132 36.86 4.52 -12.76
CA MET A 132 35.89 5.45 -12.20
C MET A 132 36.54 6.78 -11.77
N HIS A 133 37.70 6.72 -11.09
CA HIS A 133 38.38 7.91 -10.64
C HIS A 133 38.92 8.77 -11.80
N ARG A 134 39.44 8.16 -12.85
CA ARG A 134 39.92 8.88 -14.05
C ARG A 134 38.79 9.70 -14.71
N GLU A 135 37.57 9.19 -14.69
CA GLU A 135 36.42 9.82 -15.35
C GLU A 135 35.76 10.87 -14.46
N PHE A 136 35.47 10.53 -13.21
CA PHE A 136 34.65 11.38 -12.32
C PHE A 136 35.50 12.23 -11.35
N ARG A 137 36.73 11.84 -11.05
CA ARG A 137 37.69 12.56 -10.20
C ARG A 137 37.34 12.72 -8.73
N ASN A 138 36.05 12.76 -8.36
CA ASN A 138 35.60 12.89 -6.97
C ASN A 138 34.23 12.23 -6.79
N ASN A 139 33.86 12.04 -5.51
CA ASN A 139 32.62 11.38 -5.13
C ASN A 139 31.36 12.15 -5.59
N SER A 140 31.34 13.49 -5.47
CA SER A 140 30.21 14.31 -5.88
C SER A 140 29.94 14.22 -7.39
N ASN A 141 30.98 14.31 -8.21
CA ASN A 141 30.84 14.17 -9.65
C ASN A 141 30.33 12.79 -10.07
N LEU A 142 30.80 11.73 -9.38
CA LEU A 142 30.29 10.38 -9.60
C LEU A 142 28.79 10.31 -9.32
N ILE A 143 28.35 10.88 -8.20
CA ILE A 143 26.95 10.89 -7.81
C ILE A 143 26.12 11.68 -8.83
N ASP A 144 26.53 12.93 -9.10
CA ASP A 144 25.74 13.84 -9.94
C ASP A 144 25.75 13.46 -11.42
N ALA A 145 26.92 13.10 -11.94
CA ALA A 145 27.08 12.86 -13.38
C ALA A 145 26.64 11.45 -13.79
N LEU A 146 26.79 10.45 -12.92
CA LEU A 146 26.47 9.06 -13.24
C LEU A 146 25.22 8.59 -12.48
N LEU A 147 25.28 8.51 -11.14
CA LEU A 147 24.27 7.82 -10.36
C LEU A 147 22.89 8.50 -10.46
N VAL A 148 22.85 9.81 -10.21
CA VAL A 148 21.62 10.61 -10.24
C VAL A 148 21.02 10.63 -11.65
N LYS A 149 21.83 10.89 -12.66
CA LYS A 149 21.35 10.96 -14.05
C LYS A 149 20.87 9.62 -14.55
N ASN A 150 21.61 8.55 -14.28
CA ASN A 150 21.23 7.20 -14.71
C ASN A 150 19.97 6.73 -13.98
N ALA A 151 19.89 6.91 -12.66
CA ALA A 151 18.70 6.57 -11.88
C ALA A 151 17.45 7.30 -12.36
N ARG A 152 17.55 8.62 -12.59
CA ARG A 152 16.45 9.42 -13.14
C ARG A 152 16.06 8.95 -14.54
N ASN A 153 17.03 8.74 -15.43
CA ASN A 153 16.78 8.30 -16.81
C ASN A 153 16.05 6.96 -16.85
N VAL A 154 16.55 5.97 -16.08
CA VAL A 154 15.92 4.64 -16.02
C VAL A 154 14.50 4.73 -15.47
N THR A 155 14.27 5.57 -14.45
CA THR A 155 12.94 5.77 -13.87
C THR A 155 11.97 6.34 -14.90
N VAL A 156 12.39 7.40 -15.63
CA VAL A 156 11.57 8.02 -16.68
C VAL A 156 11.26 7.03 -17.79
N ILE A 157 12.27 6.31 -18.32
CA ILE A 157 12.07 5.33 -19.40
C ILE A 157 11.19 4.16 -18.93
N THR A 158 11.36 3.68 -17.71
CA THR A 158 10.50 2.63 -17.17
C THR A 158 9.05 3.09 -17.09
N ALA A 159 8.80 4.34 -16.69
CA ALA A 159 7.45 4.89 -16.59
C ALA A 159 6.72 4.95 -17.93
N THR A 160 7.43 5.18 -19.06
CA THR A 160 6.81 5.19 -20.39
C THR A 160 6.24 3.83 -20.83
N GLN A 161 6.57 2.75 -20.13
CA GLN A 161 6.08 1.40 -20.40
C GLN A 161 4.76 1.09 -19.67
N TYR A 162 4.28 2.00 -18.83
CA TYR A 162 3.05 1.88 -18.05
C TYR A 162 2.11 3.03 -18.37
N THR A 163 0.82 2.75 -18.32
CA THR A 163 -0.18 3.82 -18.26
C THR A 163 -0.29 4.35 -16.82
N GLY A 164 -0.72 5.59 -16.66
CA GLY A 164 -0.97 6.15 -15.33
C GLY A 164 -1.99 5.32 -14.56
N GLU A 165 -3.03 4.86 -15.24
CA GLU A 165 -4.04 3.99 -14.65
C GLU A 165 -3.45 2.66 -14.16
N GLU A 166 -2.66 1.95 -14.99
CA GLU A 166 -1.99 0.69 -14.60
C GLU A 166 -1.08 0.89 -13.38
N PHE A 167 -0.34 2.00 -13.37
CA PHE A 167 0.61 2.30 -12.30
C PHE A 167 -0.09 2.56 -10.96
N PHE A 168 -1.11 3.42 -10.94
CA PHE A 168 -1.81 3.82 -9.71
C PHE A 168 -2.88 2.81 -9.25
N GLN A 169 -3.33 1.88 -10.10
CA GLN A 169 -4.29 0.84 -9.75
C GLN A 169 -3.67 -0.49 -9.30
N GLY A 170 -2.36 -0.53 -9.02
CA GLY A 170 -1.71 -1.70 -8.43
C GLY A 170 -0.45 -2.18 -9.17
N GLY A 171 -0.04 -1.52 -10.25
CA GLY A 171 1.17 -1.84 -11.01
C GLY A 171 2.48 -1.48 -10.32
N LEU A 172 2.44 -0.84 -9.15
CA LEU A 172 3.61 -0.32 -8.44
C LEU A 172 4.69 -1.39 -8.16
N ASN A 173 4.29 -2.59 -7.77
CA ASN A 173 5.25 -3.67 -7.50
C ASN A 173 5.92 -4.18 -8.77
N GLN A 174 5.18 -4.29 -9.88
CA GLN A 174 5.73 -4.66 -11.17
C GLN A 174 6.68 -3.58 -11.69
N PHE A 175 6.28 -2.32 -11.56
CA PHE A 175 7.12 -1.17 -11.88
C PHE A 175 8.42 -1.18 -11.09
N LYS A 176 8.36 -1.35 -9.76
CA LYS A 176 9.55 -1.45 -8.88
C LYS A 176 10.49 -2.57 -9.31
N SER A 177 9.95 -3.74 -9.60
CA SER A 177 10.73 -4.90 -10.06
C SER A 177 11.43 -4.59 -11.38
N LYS A 178 10.69 -4.05 -12.35
CA LYS A 178 11.19 -3.73 -13.68
C LYS A 178 12.20 -2.57 -13.66
N LEU A 179 11.97 -1.57 -12.81
CA LEU A 179 12.90 -0.48 -12.58
C LEU A 179 14.22 -0.98 -12.01
N GLY A 180 14.16 -1.87 -11.00
CA GLY A 180 15.34 -2.49 -10.41
C GLY A 180 16.10 -3.35 -11.40
N ASP A 181 15.41 -4.09 -12.23
CA ASP A 181 15.97 -4.95 -13.28
C ASP A 181 16.68 -4.12 -14.38
N GLN A 182 16.02 -3.08 -14.90
CA GLN A 182 16.62 -2.20 -15.90
C GLN A 182 17.80 -1.39 -15.36
N LEU A 183 17.77 -1.02 -14.08
CA LEU A 183 18.88 -0.29 -13.47
C LEU A 183 20.09 -1.19 -13.21
N ARG A 184 19.89 -2.50 -12.95
CA ARG A 184 20.99 -3.47 -12.77
C ARG A 184 21.59 -3.93 -14.08
N ASP A 185 20.74 -4.31 -15.02
CA ASP A 185 21.16 -5.04 -16.23
C ASP A 185 21.08 -4.22 -17.51
N GLY A 186 20.57 -3.00 -17.45
CA GLY A 186 20.45 -2.09 -18.58
C GLY A 186 19.00 -1.91 -19.05
N ILE A 187 18.76 -0.78 -19.67
CA ILE A 187 17.44 -0.34 -20.14
C ILE A 187 16.99 -1.22 -21.30
N TYR A 188 15.74 -1.65 -21.29
CA TYR A 188 15.16 -2.34 -22.43
C TYR A 188 15.08 -1.45 -23.66
N LEU A 189 15.50 -1.97 -24.81
CA LEU A 189 15.13 -1.38 -26.07
C LEU A 189 13.63 -1.59 -26.28
N THR A 190 12.86 -0.51 -26.44
CA THR A 190 11.41 -0.58 -26.52
C THR A 190 10.91 -0.12 -27.88
N GLU A 191 9.82 -0.73 -28.35
CA GLU A 191 9.08 -0.34 -29.53
C GLU A 191 7.59 -0.13 -29.20
N ARG A 192 6.90 0.69 -29.96
CA ARG A 192 5.45 0.84 -29.86
C ARG A 192 4.78 -0.17 -30.78
N LYS A 193 4.02 -1.07 -30.20
CA LYS A 193 3.19 -2.04 -30.93
C LYS A 193 1.73 -1.89 -30.56
N GLN A 194 0.87 -2.18 -31.52
CA GLN A 194 -0.54 -2.40 -31.23
C GLN A 194 -0.68 -3.77 -30.57
N VAL A 195 -1.17 -3.79 -29.35
CA VAL A 195 -1.46 -5.00 -28.58
C VAL A 195 -2.96 -5.08 -28.42
N GLU A 196 -3.51 -6.24 -28.71
CA GLU A 196 -4.90 -6.56 -28.38
C GLU A 196 -5.04 -6.69 -26.87
N VAL A 197 -5.78 -5.77 -26.26
CA VAL A 197 -6.13 -5.83 -24.83
C VAL A 197 -7.60 -6.21 -24.75
N GLU A 198 -7.89 -7.30 -24.06
CA GLU A 198 -9.25 -7.65 -23.70
C GLU A 198 -9.75 -6.65 -22.65
N GLN A 199 -10.55 -5.70 -23.08
CA GLN A 199 -11.23 -4.80 -22.15
C GLN A 199 -12.60 -5.40 -21.86
N LEU A 200 -12.90 -5.62 -20.59
CA LEU A 200 -14.25 -5.96 -20.15
C LEU A 200 -15.11 -4.70 -20.30
N ASP A 201 -15.71 -4.55 -21.48
CA ASP A 201 -16.75 -3.55 -21.65
C ASP A 201 -18.01 -4.05 -20.92
N LEU A 202 -18.33 -3.31 -19.89
CA LEU A 202 -19.61 -3.47 -19.19
C LEU A 202 -20.72 -3.15 -20.20
N ALA A 203 -21.50 -4.15 -20.59
CA ALA A 203 -22.60 -4.00 -21.55
C ALA A 203 -23.51 -2.80 -21.20
N PRO A 204 -24.00 -2.03 -22.17
CA PRO A 204 -24.85 -0.89 -21.91
C PRO A 204 -26.14 -1.34 -21.18
N VAL A 205 -26.55 -0.53 -20.19
CA VAL A 205 -27.78 -0.73 -19.42
C VAL A 205 -28.96 -0.71 -20.40
N GLY A 206 -29.68 -1.85 -20.56
CA GLY A 206 -30.84 -1.92 -21.42
C GLY A 206 -30.85 -3.08 -22.45
N MET A 207 -29.81 -3.89 -22.55
CA MET A 207 -29.83 -5.09 -23.39
C MET A 207 -30.54 -6.27 -22.69
N GLU A 208 -31.31 -7.04 -23.45
CA GLU A 208 -32.01 -8.21 -22.95
C GLU A 208 -31.05 -9.26 -22.36
N GLN A 209 -31.52 -9.97 -21.38
CA GLN A 209 -30.77 -10.92 -20.53
C GLN A 209 -30.03 -12.04 -21.30
N SER A 210 -30.42 -12.31 -22.57
CA SER A 210 -29.72 -13.28 -23.42
C SER A 210 -28.34 -12.81 -23.89
N ASP A 211 -28.11 -11.50 -23.96
CA ASP A 211 -26.84 -10.89 -24.44
C ASP A 211 -25.96 -10.38 -23.30
N ALA A 212 -26.51 -10.17 -22.12
CA ALA A 212 -25.76 -9.75 -20.92
C ALA A 212 -24.76 -10.82 -20.43
N ASN A 213 -24.99 -12.09 -20.71
CA ASN A 213 -24.03 -13.19 -20.43
C ASN A 213 -22.94 -13.35 -21.49
N LYS A 214 -23.08 -12.71 -22.63
CA LYS A 214 -21.96 -12.43 -23.51
C LYS A 214 -21.34 -11.12 -23.05
N LEU A 215 -20.53 -11.17 -22.01
CA LEU A 215 -19.45 -10.21 -21.79
C LEU A 215 -18.70 -10.12 -23.13
N GLN A 216 -19.07 -9.16 -23.96
CA GLN A 216 -18.35 -8.88 -25.19
C GLN A 216 -16.97 -8.45 -24.73
N ARG A 217 -16.03 -9.39 -24.80
CA ARG A 217 -14.62 -9.09 -24.75
C ARG A 217 -14.33 -8.30 -26.00
N THR A 218 -14.45 -6.99 -25.90
CA THR A 218 -14.11 -6.10 -27.00
C THR A 218 -12.59 -6.09 -27.04
N GLN A 219 -12.03 -6.73 -28.05
CA GLN A 219 -10.62 -6.66 -28.35
C GLN A 219 -10.34 -5.25 -28.85
N GLN A 220 -9.76 -4.43 -28.00
CA GLN A 220 -9.36 -3.09 -28.37
C GLN A 220 -7.86 -3.08 -28.67
N LEU A 221 -7.50 -2.65 -29.88
CA LEU A 221 -6.11 -2.43 -30.25
C LEU A 221 -5.58 -1.17 -29.56
N VAL A 222 -4.76 -1.36 -28.54
CA VAL A 222 -4.12 -0.27 -27.80
C VAL A 222 -2.63 -0.22 -28.14
N TRP A 223 -2.12 0.99 -28.38
CA TRP A 223 -0.69 1.19 -28.53
C TRP A 223 0.01 1.00 -27.17
N LYS A 224 0.82 -0.05 -27.05
CA LYS A 224 1.62 -0.31 -25.86
C LYS A 224 3.11 -0.29 -26.18
N THR A 225 3.90 0.31 -25.28
CA THR A 225 5.35 0.26 -25.35
C THR A 225 5.83 -1.09 -24.81
N VAL A 226 6.40 -1.92 -25.65
CA VAL A 226 6.85 -3.27 -25.30
C VAL A 226 8.35 -3.41 -25.56
N PRO A 227 9.06 -4.23 -24.76
CA PRO A 227 10.47 -4.52 -25.01
C PRO A 227 10.65 -5.29 -26.34
N VAL A 228 11.63 -4.87 -27.13
CA VAL A 228 12.08 -5.63 -28.29
C VAL A 228 12.75 -6.90 -27.82
N ARG A 229 12.40 -8.03 -28.42
CA ARG A 229 12.95 -9.34 -28.06
C ARG A 229 13.86 -9.85 -29.14
N ASP A 230 14.92 -10.54 -28.76
CA ASP A 230 15.79 -11.25 -29.66
C ASP A 230 15.15 -12.58 -30.16
N ALA A 231 15.88 -13.32 -31.03
CA ALA A 231 15.43 -14.61 -31.56
C ALA A 231 15.18 -15.67 -30.45
N ASN A 232 15.75 -15.50 -29.27
CA ASN A 232 15.59 -16.39 -28.09
C ASN A 232 14.46 -15.95 -27.16
N GLY A 233 13.74 -14.86 -27.48
CA GLY A 233 12.67 -14.31 -26.68
C GLY A 233 13.14 -13.43 -25.50
N GLN A 234 14.45 -13.19 -25.36
CA GLN A 234 15.02 -12.32 -24.34
C GLN A 234 14.89 -10.85 -24.74
N PRO A 235 14.58 -9.94 -23.78
CA PRO A 235 14.52 -8.52 -24.11
C PRO A 235 15.92 -7.98 -24.42
N ILE A 236 16.05 -7.27 -25.53
CA ILE A 236 17.28 -6.58 -25.93
C ILE A 236 17.48 -5.40 -24.97
N ARG A 237 18.70 -5.26 -24.43
CA ARG A 237 19.08 -4.21 -23.49
C ARG A 237 20.14 -3.29 -24.07
N GLN A 238 20.13 -2.05 -23.62
CA GLN A 238 21.23 -1.11 -23.85
C GLN A 238 22.34 -1.36 -22.81
N ASP A 239 23.56 -1.02 -23.18
CA ASP A 239 24.70 -1.12 -22.26
C ASP A 239 24.46 -0.32 -20.99
N ASN A 240 24.68 -0.96 -19.85
CA ASN A 240 24.52 -0.32 -18.55
C ASN A 240 25.78 0.46 -18.15
N PRO A 241 25.70 1.79 -18.05
CA PRO A 241 26.85 2.59 -17.62
C PRO A 241 27.39 2.20 -16.25
N LEU A 242 26.54 1.68 -15.33
CA LEU A 242 26.96 1.28 -13.99
C LEU A 242 27.87 0.04 -14.02
N GLN A 243 27.56 -0.91 -14.90
CA GLN A 243 28.34 -2.15 -15.04
C GLN A 243 29.78 -1.88 -15.50
N GLN A 244 30.01 -0.84 -16.30
CA GLN A 244 31.33 -0.46 -16.76
C GLN A 244 32.31 -0.10 -15.63
N TYR A 245 31.78 0.32 -14.47
CA TYR A 245 32.52 0.66 -13.24
C TYR A 245 32.31 -0.36 -12.13
N GLY A 246 31.65 -1.49 -12.40
CA GLY A 246 31.33 -2.51 -11.40
C GLY A 246 30.39 -2.04 -10.30
N ILE A 247 29.60 -1.00 -10.54
CA ILE A 247 28.65 -0.46 -9.57
C ILE A 247 27.39 -1.33 -9.55
N GLN A 248 27.03 -1.81 -8.36
CA GLN A 248 25.87 -2.68 -8.15
C GLN A 248 24.72 -1.91 -7.52
N VAL A 249 23.51 -2.19 -7.99
CA VAL A 249 22.27 -1.66 -7.39
C VAL A 249 21.77 -2.66 -6.35
N THR A 250 21.88 -2.32 -5.08
CA THR A 250 21.52 -3.23 -3.99
C THR A 250 20.04 -3.12 -3.63
N GLN A 251 19.47 -1.91 -3.70
CA GLN A 251 18.09 -1.69 -3.31
C GLN A 251 17.44 -0.58 -4.15
N VAL A 252 16.16 -0.80 -4.49
CA VAL A 252 15.28 0.20 -5.05
C VAL A 252 14.02 0.26 -4.19
N THR A 253 13.69 1.44 -3.68
CA THR A 253 12.50 1.67 -2.86
C THR A 253 11.70 2.81 -3.47
N ILE A 254 10.40 2.61 -3.64
CA ILE A 254 9.49 3.63 -4.14
C ILE A 254 8.67 4.11 -2.94
N GLY A 255 8.55 5.43 -2.78
CA GLY A 255 7.71 6.06 -1.78
C GLY A 255 6.25 6.12 -2.22
N ASP A 256 5.53 7.15 -1.79
CA ASP A 256 4.14 7.37 -2.16
C ASP A 256 4.08 8.24 -3.43
N PRO A 257 3.79 7.67 -4.61
CA PRO A 257 3.78 8.42 -5.85
C PRO A 257 2.53 9.30 -5.94
N GLN A 258 2.71 10.51 -6.43
CA GLN A 258 1.63 11.48 -6.57
C GLN A 258 1.21 11.58 -8.05
N PRO A 259 -0.08 11.33 -8.36
CA PRO A 259 -0.62 11.56 -9.68
C PRO A 259 -0.81 13.05 -9.94
N GLU A 260 -0.79 13.44 -11.20
CA GLU A 260 -1.27 14.75 -11.61
C GLU A 260 -2.76 14.91 -11.27
N THR A 261 -3.18 16.12 -10.89
CA THR A 261 -4.56 16.42 -10.48
C THR A 261 -5.60 15.95 -11.50
N GLN A 262 -5.29 16.05 -12.80
CA GLN A 262 -6.19 15.60 -13.87
C GLN A 262 -6.38 14.08 -13.86
N LEU A 263 -5.31 13.33 -13.63
CA LEU A 263 -5.36 11.87 -13.53
C LEU A 263 -6.13 11.43 -12.28
N ASP A 264 -5.89 12.08 -11.16
CA ASP A 264 -6.59 11.78 -9.90
C ASP A 264 -8.10 12.01 -10.01
N GLN A 265 -8.51 13.11 -10.64
CA GLN A 265 -9.90 13.40 -10.95
C GLN A 265 -10.51 12.33 -11.87
N LEU A 266 -9.81 11.97 -12.95
CA LEU A 266 -10.27 10.92 -13.86
C LEU A 266 -10.47 9.58 -13.16
N LEU A 267 -9.51 9.17 -12.31
CA LEU A 267 -9.60 7.94 -11.54
C LEU A 267 -10.76 7.98 -10.53
N ALA A 268 -10.98 9.14 -9.89
CA ALA A 268 -12.11 9.35 -8.99
C ALA A 268 -13.46 9.28 -9.72
N ASP A 269 -13.57 9.94 -10.87
CA ASP A 269 -14.79 9.92 -11.69
C ASP A 269 -15.07 8.51 -12.25
N LYS A 270 -14.04 7.81 -12.69
CA LYS A 270 -14.17 6.42 -13.14
C LYS A 270 -14.67 5.50 -12.02
N LYS A 271 -14.16 5.67 -10.80
CA LYS A 271 -14.65 4.94 -9.61
C LYS A 271 -16.12 5.26 -9.31
N ARG A 272 -16.53 6.53 -9.42
CA ARG A 272 -17.92 6.94 -9.23
C ARG A 272 -18.82 6.30 -10.28
N LEU A 273 -18.46 6.40 -11.57
CA LEU A 273 -19.21 5.80 -12.67
C LEU A 273 -19.41 4.29 -12.50
N VAL A 274 -18.35 3.58 -12.10
CA VAL A 274 -18.44 2.14 -11.82
C VAL A 274 -19.37 1.85 -10.63
N ALA A 275 -19.25 2.63 -9.55
CA ALA A 275 -20.11 2.48 -8.38
C ALA A 275 -21.58 2.78 -8.70
N ASP A 276 -21.86 3.86 -9.45
CA ASP A 276 -23.23 4.23 -9.87
C ASP A 276 -23.82 3.17 -10.81
N ARG A 277 -23.01 2.59 -11.70
CA ARG A 277 -23.44 1.51 -12.58
C ARG A 277 -23.77 0.23 -11.81
N ILE A 278 -22.94 -0.15 -10.84
CA ILE A 278 -23.22 -1.29 -9.95
C ILE A 278 -24.54 -1.07 -9.20
N ARG A 279 -24.78 0.13 -8.70
CA ARG A 279 -26.05 0.49 -8.05
C ARG A 279 -27.23 0.36 -9.00
N ALA A 280 -27.13 0.90 -10.22
CA ALA A 280 -28.18 0.82 -11.22
C ALA A 280 -28.52 -0.64 -11.60
N ILE A 281 -27.49 -1.51 -11.72
CA ILE A 281 -27.69 -2.94 -11.96
C ILE A 281 -28.41 -3.60 -10.78
N GLN A 282 -27.99 -3.31 -9.55
CA GLN A 282 -28.63 -3.84 -8.35
C GLN A 282 -30.07 -3.36 -8.19
N GLU A 283 -30.38 -2.09 -8.50
CA GLU A 283 -31.73 -1.55 -8.51
C GLU A 283 -32.59 -2.22 -9.59
N GLN A 284 -32.04 -2.47 -10.76
CA GLN A 284 -32.75 -3.18 -11.85
C GLN A 284 -33.05 -4.63 -11.47
N GLU A 285 -32.09 -5.35 -10.88
CA GLU A 285 -32.30 -6.73 -10.40
C GLU A 285 -33.31 -6.78 -9.26
N THR A 286 -33.26 -5.85 -8.33
CA THR A 286 -34.23 -5.75 -7.23
C THR A 286 -35.64 -5.45 -7.76
N SER A 287 -35.74 -4.54 -8.74
CA SER A 287 -37.02 -4.19 -9.37
C SER A 287 -37.60 -5.36 -10.16
N LYS A 288 -36.76 -6.13 -10.89
CA LYS A 288 -37.22 -7.36 -11.57
C LYS A 288 -37.72 -8.42 -10.58
N ALA A 289 -36.94 -8.66 -9.51
CA ALA A 289 -37.34 -9.61 -8.48
C ALA A 289 -38.63 -9.21 -7.76
N GLN A 290 -38.86 -7.91 -7.54
CA GLN A 290 -40.10 -7.37 -7.01
C GLN A 290 -41.28 -7.57 -7.99
N ALA A 291 -41.07 -7.29 -9.29
CA ALA A 291 -42.08 -7.49 -10.31
C ALA A 291 -42.48 -8.96 -10.46
N GLU A 292 -41.50 -9.87 -10.45
CA GLU A 292 -41.77 -11.33 -10.47
C GLU A 292 -42.53 -11.78 -9.22
N THR A 293 -42.16 -11.24 -8.04
CA THR A 293 -42.84 -11.54 -6.78
C THR A 293 -44.28 -11.04 -6.81
N GLU A 294 -44.54 -9.86 -7.38
CA GLU A 294 -45.91 -9.34 -7.55
C GLU A 294 -46.73 -10.14 -8.56
N GLN A 295 -46.13 -10.58 -9.66
CA GLN A 295 -46.77 -11.45 -10.62
C GLN A 295 -47.18 -12.79 -9.97
N LEU A 296 -46.27 -13.42 -9.26
CA LEU A 296 -46.56 -14.65 -8.51
C LEU A 296 -47.63 -14.45 -7.46
N ARG A 297 -47.65 -13.33 -6.74
CA ARG A 297 -48.73 -13.00 -5.79
C ARG A 297 -50.09 -12.86 -6.49
N LYS A 298 -50.13 -12.18 -7.64
CA LYS A 298 -51.38 -12.04 -8.44
C LYS A 298 -51.85 -13.38 -8.98
N GLU A 299 -50.96 -14.24 -9.43
CA GLU A 299 -51.28 -15.58 -9.92
C GLU A 299 -51.80 -16.50 -8.81
N ILE A 300 -51.18 -16.46 -7.65
CA ILE A 300 -51.66 -17.16 -6.44
C ILE A 300 -53.06 -16.64 -6.05
N GLN A 301 -53.27 -15.33 -6.08
CA GLN A 301 -54.57 -14.73 -5.76
C GLN A 301 -55.65 -15.14 -6.75
N ARG A 302 -55.37 -15.10 -8.05
CA ARG A 302 -56.28 -15.61 -9.10
C ARG A 302 -56.64 -17.09 -8.92
N THR A 303 -55.60 -17.89 -8.62
CA THR A 303 -55.80 -19.32 -8.40
C THR A 303 -56.71 -19.58 -7.19
N ARG A 304 -56.56 -18.79 -6.11
CA ARG A 304 -57.42 -18.83 -4.93
C ARG A 304 -58.88 -18.41 -5.28
N GLU A 305 -59.03 -17.31 -6.02
CA GLU A 305 -60.37 -16.83 -6.44
C GLU A 305 -61.08 -17.85 -7.33
N VAL A 306 -60.34 -18.49 -8.25
CA VAL A 306 -60.89 -19.57 -9.10
C VAL A 306 -61.29 -20.80 -8.26
N GLN A 307 -60.43 -21.19 -7.31
CA GLN A 307 -60.75 -22.31 -6.41
C GLN A 307 -61.93 -22.01 -5.50
N ASP A 308 -61.99 -20.78 -4.96
CA ASP A 308 -63.15 -20.37 -4.14
C ASP A 308 -64.41 -20.26 -4.95
N ALA A 309 -64.35 -19.79 -6.20
CA ALA A 309 -65.51 -19.77 -7.10
C ALA A 309 -65.97 -21.19 -7.52
N GLN A 310 -65.05 -22.10 -7.77
CA GLN A 310 -65.29 -23.50 -7.99
C GLN A 310 -65.96 -24.18 -6.78
N ARG A 311 -65.43 -23.88 -5.61
CA ARG A 311 -65.90 -24.35 -4.32
C ARG A 311 -67.34 -23.84 -4.03
N GLN A 312 -67.61 -22.55 -4.34
CA GLN A 312 -68.96 -21.99 -4.22
C GLN A 312 -69.93 -22.63 -5.20
N LYS A 313 -69.49 -22.91 -6.44
CA LYS A 313 -70.32 -23.64 -7.43
C LYS A 313 -70.58 -25.08 -6.97
N GLU A 314 -69.60 -25.80 -6.46
CA GLU A 314 -69.76 -27.15 -5.90
C GLU A 314 -70.74 -27.13 -4.70
N LEU A 315 -70.52 -26.15 -3.79
CA LEU A 315 -71.44 -25.98 -2.66
C LEU A 315 -72.89 -25.66 -3.11
N ALA A 316 -73.05 -24.85 -4.17
CA ALA A 316 -74.39 -24.55 -4.73
C ALA A 316 -75.02 -25.77 -5.40
N ILE A 317 -74.21 -26.57 -6.12
CA ILE A 317 -74.71 -27.85 -6.74
C ILE A 317 -75.04 -28.86 -5.64
N ILE A 318 -74.16 -28.97 -4.60
CA ILE A 318 -74.46 -29.86 -3.47
C ILE A 318 -75.67 -29.42 -2.68
N SER A 319 -75.92 -28.08 -2.54
CA SER A 319 -77.13 -27.58 -1.86
C SER A 319 -78.40 -27.86 -2.65
N GLN A 320 -78.38 -27.75 -3.99
CA GLN A 320 -79.49 -28.11 -4.84
C GLN A 320 -79.75 -29.65 -4.86
N GLN A 321 -78.65 -30.43 -4.88
CA GLN A 321 -78.83 -31.90 -4.77
C GLN A 321 -79.32 -32.32 -3.40
N LYS A 322 -78.90 -31.58 -2.33
CA LYS A 322 -79.41 -31.84 -0.98
C LYS A 322 -80.91 -31.58 -0.83
N GLU A 323 -81.51 -30.60 -1.52
CA GLU A 323 -82.97 -30.35 -1.50
C GLU A 323 -83.74 -31.50 -2.14
N VAL A 324 -83.17 -32.14 -3.15
CA VAL A 324 -83.73 -33.29 -3.83
C VAL A 324 -83.56 -34.60 -3.04
N GLU A 325 -82.48 -34.73 -2.28
CA GLU A 325 -82.10 -35.96 -1.59
C GLU A 325 -82.56 -36.02 -0.12
N ILE A 326 -82.94 -34.86 0.48
CA ILE A 326 -83.51 -34.80 1.85
C ILE A 326 -84.77 -35.68 2.02
N ALA A 327 -85.45 -35.97 0.92
CA ALA A 327 -86.59 -36.91 0.93
C ALA A 327 -86.18 -38.40 1.00
N ARG A 328 -84.95 -38.74 0.74
CA ARG A 328 -84.45 -40.13 0.66
C ARG A 328 -83.52 -40.62 1.76
N GLN A 329 -82.92 -39.73 2.55
CA GLN A 329 -81.80 -40.20 3.34
C GLN A 329 -81.74 -39.70 4.77
N ILE A 330 -82.49 -40.24 5.65
CA ILE A 330 -82.24 -40.16 7.09
C ILE A 330 -81.13 -41.15 7.51
N ALA A 331 -80.85 -42.18 6.70
CA ALA A 331 -79.85 -43.22 7.02
C ALA A 331 -78.42 -42.92 6.50
N GLU A 332 -78.28 -42.07 5.50
CA GLU A 332 -76.90 -41.76 4.94
C GLU A 332 -76.20 -40.56 5.59
N ARG A 333 -76.85 -39.85 6.49
CA ARG A 333 -76.34 -38.64 7.13
C ARG A 333 -75.06 -38.89 7.95
N GLU A 334 -74.96 -40.00 8.60
CA GLU A 334 -73.80 -40.28 9.45
C GLU A 334 -72.53 -40.59 8.63
N ILE A 335 -72.63 -41.23 7.47
CA ILE A 335 -71.53 -41.57 6.60
C ILE A 335 -71.01 -40.31 5.92
N VAL A 336 -71.88 -39.41 5.43
CA VAL A 336 -71.50 -38.14 4.79
C VAL A 336 -70.84 -37.16 5.74
N GLU A 337 -71.25 -37.13 7.03
CA GLU A 337 -70.63 -36.27 8.02
C GLU A 337 -69.16 -36.70 8.42
N VAL A 338 -68.90 -37.98 8.48
CA VAL A 338 -67.57 -38.54 8.75
C VAL A 338 -66.63 -38.28 7.54
N GLU A 339 -67.19 -38.40 6.31
CA GLU A 339 -66.39 -38.15 5.10
C GLU A 339 -66.07 -36.66 4.92
N LYS A 340 -67.00 -35.76 5.29
CA LYS A 340 -66.78 -34.31 5.30
C LYS A 340 -65.72 -33.88 6.31
N LYS A 341 -65.69 -34.47 7.51
CA LYS A 341 -64.67 -34.21 8.51
C LYS A 341 -63.26 -34.69 8.07
N LYS A 342 -63.18 -35.81 7.37
CA LYS A 342 -61.97 -36.36 6.84
C LYS A 342 -61.35 -35.47 5.74
N ARG A 343 -62.21 -34.97 4.81
CA ARG A 343 -61.78 -34.05 3.73
C ARG A 343 -61.31 -32.69 4.25
N LEU A 344 -61.99 -32.13 5.26
CA LEU A 344 -61.55 -30.86 5.86
C LEU A 344 -60.19 -31.00 6.55
N ALA A 345 -59.91 -32.14 7.20
CA ALA A 345 -58.62 -32.40 7.81
C ALA A 345 -57.48 -32.60 6.81
N GLU A 346 -57.81 -33.17 5.62
CA GLU A 346 -56.83 -33.30 4.51
C GLU A 346 -56.52 -31.94 3.85
N VAL A 347 -57.54 -31.10 3.62
CA VAL A 347 -57.35 -29.73 3.05
C VAL A 347 -56.64 -28.81 4.00
N GLU A 348 -56.85 -28.92 5.31
CA GLU A 348 -56.13 -28.16 6.32
C GLU A 348 -54.64 -28.53 6.36
N LYS A 349 -54.34 -29.80 6.21
CA LYS A 349 -52.98 -30.33 6.15
C LYS A 349 -52.22 -29.90 4.88
N GLU A 350 -52.92 -29.86 3.74
CA GLU A 350 -52.37 -29.41 2.45
C GLU A 350 -52.11 -27.89 2.47
N LYS A 351 -52.96 -27.12 3.14
CA LYS A 351 -52.80 -25.68 3.35
C LYS A 351 -51.62 -25.36 4.26
N GLU A 352 -51.40 -26.15 5.32
CA GLU A 352 -50.22 -26.01 6.18
C GLU A 352 -48.90 -26.32 5.43
N LEU A 353 -48.94 -27.33 4.55
CA LEU A 353 -47.79 -27.67 3.72
C LEU A 353 -47.45 -26.56 2.72
N ALA A 354 -48.44 -25.97 2.06
CA ALA A 354 -48.25 -24.88 1.11
C ALA A 354 -47.70 -23.60 1.78
N ILE A 355 -48.15 -23.32 3.02
CA ILE A 355 -47.60 -22.17 3.81
C ILE A 355 -46.16 -22.48 4.27
N ALA A 356 -45.88 -23.72 4.63
CA ALA A 356 -44.50 -24.13 5.02
C ALA A 356 -43.52 -24.02 3.85
N GLU A 357 -43.95 -24.44 2.63
CA GLU A 357 -43.12 -24.34 1.43
C GLU A 357 -42.86 -22.87 1.01
N ALA A 358 -43.89 -22.00 1.11
CA ALA A 358 -43.74 -20.57 0.85
C ALA A 358 -42.77 -19.90 1.83
N ASN A 359 -42.84 -20.22 3.12
CA ASN A 359 -41.92 -19.71 4.15
C ASN A 359 -40.49 -20.21 3.94
N LEU A 360 -40.32 -21.45 3.48
CA LEU A 360 -39.00 -22.01 3.18
C LEU A 360 -38.36 -21.33 1.97
N ALA A 361 -39.16 -20.96 0.95
CA ALA A 361 -38.68 -20.19 -0.19
C ALA A 361 -38.22 -18.77 0.19
N ILE A 362 -38.94 -18.10 1.09
CA ILE A 362 -38.60 -16.78 1.63
C ILE A 362 -37.28 -16.86 2.46
N GLN A 363 -37.17 -17.90 3.29
CA GLN A 363 -35.91 -18.10 4.07
C GLN A 363 -34.69 -18.36 3.17
N LYS A 364 -34.85 -19.13 2.09
CA LYS A 364 -33.78 -19.34 1.10
C LYS A 364 -33.39 -18.05 0.39
N ALA A 365 -34.35 -17.22 0.01
CA ALA A 365 -34.07 -15.92 -0.60
C ALA A 365 -33.33 -14.98 0.36
N ASN A 366 -33.74 -14.93 1.61
CA ASN A 366 -33.07 -14.13 2.65
C ASN A 366 -31.67 -14.66 3.00
N SER A 367 -31.46 -15.99 3.00
CA SER A 367 -30.14 -16.57 3.23
C SER A 367 -29.17 -16.28 2.09
N LEU A 368 -29.67 -16.26 0.84
CA LEU A 368 -28.86 -15.91 -0.32
C LEU A 368 -28.43 -14.43 -0.30
N SER A 369 -29.36 -13.54 0.09
CA SER A 369 -29.05 -12.12 0.29
C SER A 369 -27.98 -11.89 1.36
N ALA A 370 -28.12 -12.58 2.50
CA ALA A 370 -27.15 -12.53 3.59
C ALA A 370 -25.78 -13.10 3.20
N GLU A 371 -25.74 -14.11 2.32
CA GLU A 371 -24.48 -14.66 1.80
C GLU A 371 -23.74 -13.67 0.90
N PHE A 372 -24.46 -12.91 0.07
CA PHE A 372 -23.87 -11.85 -0.76
C PHE A 372 -23.38 -10.67 0.08
N GLU A 373 -24.14 -10.27 1.10
CA GLU A 373 -23.69 -9.22 2.05
C GLU A 373 -22.46 -9.69 2.85
N ALA A 374 -22.44 -10.94 3.32
CA ALA A 374 -21.29 -11.49 4.01
C ALA A 374 -20.03 -11.56 3.14
N LYS A 375 -20.20 -11.91 1.85
CA LYS A 375 -19.07 -11.88 0.88
C LYS A 375 -18.56 -10.46 0.64
N ALA A 376 -19.46 -9.49 0.50
CA ALA A 376 -19.07 -8.09 0.33
C ALA A 376 -18.32 -7.53 1.55
N ILE A 377 -18.76 -7.90 2.75
CA ILE A 377 -18.09 -7.53 4.02
C ILE A 377 -16.72 -8.21 4.14
N LEU A 378 -16.62 -9.49 3.75
CA LEU A 378 -15.37 -10.25 3.75
C LEU A 378 -14.35 -9.67 2.76
N GLU A 379 -14.79 -9.33 1.55
CA GLU A 379 -13.93 -8.68 0.54
C GLU A 379 -13.46 -7.31 1.02
N LYS A 380 -14.36 -6.52 1.64
CA LYS A 380 -13.99 -5.23 2.23
C LYS A 380 -13.03 -5.40 3.41
N GLY A 381 -13.29 -6.35 4.30
CA GLY A 381 -12.41 -6.67 5.42
C GLY A 381 -11.05 -7.19 4.98
N ASN A 382 -10.99 -8.01 3.94
CA ASN A 382 -9.75 -8.48 3.34
C ASN A 382 -8.95 -7.35 2.68
N ALA A 383 -9.63 -6.41 2.02
CA ALA A 383 -9.00 -5.24 1.45
C ALA A 383 -8.41 -4.33 2.54
N GLU A 384 -9.18 -4.06 3.60
CA GLU A 384 -8.72 -3.28 4.76
C GLU A 384 -7.57 -3.98 5.50
N ALA A 385 -7.63 -5.30 5.66
CA ALA A 385 -6.55 -6.09 6.26
C ALA A 385 -5.27 -6.07 5.41
N ARG A 386 -5.39 -6.09 4.07
CA ARG A 386 -4.23 -5.94 3.16
C ARG A 386 -3.61 -4.56 3.26
N ILE A 387 -4.43 -3.51 3.33
CA ILE A 387 -3.97 -2.12 3.53
C ILE A 387 -3.29 -1.98 4.90
N LEU A 388 -3.88 -2.56 5.94
CA LEU A 388 -3.32 -2.56 7.29
C LEU A 388 -2.00 -3.33 7.35
N LYS A 389 -1.94 -4.51 6.71
CA LYS A 389 -0.73 -5.33 6.62
C LYS A 389 0.39 -4.64 5.83
N ALA A 390 0.02 -3.94 4.75
CA ALA A 390 0.95 -3.10 3.99
C ALA A 390 1.45 -1.91 4.81
N LYS A 391 0.57 -1.27 5.59
CA LYS A 391 0.92 -0.20 6.54
C LYS A 391 1.87 -0.70 7.63
N TYR A 392 1.61 -1.87 8.20
CA TYR A 392 2.48 -2.47 9.22
C TYR A 392 3.82 -2.95 8.66
N ALA A 393 3.87 -3.41 7.40
CA ALA A 393 5.11 -3.78 6.73
C ALA A 393 5.99 -2.57 6.38
N ALA A 394 5.37 -1.44 6.07
CA ALA A 394 6.08 -0.18 5.81
C ALA A 394 6.63 0.50 7.08
N LEU A 395 6.07 0.16 8.26
CA LEU A 395 6.42 0.74 9.55
C LEU A 395 7.48 -0.05 10.34
N GLY A 396 8.10 -1.02 9.73
CA GLY A 396 9.01 -1.99 10.39
C GLY A 396 10.27 -1.42 11.08
N ALA A 397 10.49 -0.12 11.10
CA ALA A 397 11.65 0.49 11.75
C ALA A 397 11.34 1.44 12.93
N ASN A 398 10.09 1.85 13.13
CA ASN A 398 9.75 2.82 14.19
C ASN A 398 8.51 2.44 15.00
N ARG A 399 8.49 1.19 15.45
CA ARG A 399 7.36 0.65 16.23
C ARG A 399 7.04 1.46 17.49
N GLU A 400 8.05 2.00 18.15
CA GLU A 400 7.86 2.74 19.42
C GLU A 400 7.26 4.13 19.21
N VAL A 401 7.63 4.83 18.15
CA VAL A 401 7.09 6.16 17.82
C VAL A 401 5.63 6.05 17.39
N TYR A 402 5.31 5.02 16.59
CA TYR A 402 3.93 4.79 16.13
C TYR A 402 2.99 4.36 17.25
N LEU A 403 3.46 3.53 18.18
CA LEU A 403 2.66 3.17 19.37
C LEU A 403 2.41 4.36 20.29
N ALA A 404 3.36 5.30 20.37
CA ALA A 404 3.17 6.55 21.12
C ALA A 404 2.17 7.49 20.44
N GLU A 405 2.20 7.58 19.10
CA GLU A 405 1.25 8.37 18.32
C GLU A 405 -0.16 7.78 18.32
N LEU A 406 -0.28 6.46 18.19
CA LEU A 406 -1.56 5.74 18.28
C LEU A 406 -2.19 5.88 19.67
N ASN A 407 -1.38 5.77 20.72
CA ASN A 407 -1.86 5.95 22.08
C ASN A 407 -2.31 7.40 22.36
N ARG A 408 -1.65 8.39 21.74
CA ARG A 408 -2.08 9.79 21.80
C ARG A 408 -3.39 10.01 21.05
N ASP A 409 -3.53 9.43 19.86
CA ASP A 409 -4.75 9.57 19.05
C ASP A 409 -5.94 8.84 19.70
N VAL A 410 -5.73 7.66 20.25
CA VAL A 410 -6.75 6.94 21.03
C VAL A 410 -7.14 7.71 22.31
N ALA A 411 -6.18 8.31 22.99
CA ALA A 411 -6.46 9.16 24.14
C ALA A 411 -7.26 10.41 23.76
N ASN A 412 -6.95 11.04 22.63
CA ASN A 412 -7.68 12.20 22.13
C ASN A 412 -9.11 11.85 21.68
N VAL A 413 -9.30 10.71 21.02
CA VAL A 413 -10.63 10.22 20.61
C VAL A 413 -11.46 9.86 21.83
N LEU A 414 -10.87 9.23 22.85
CA LEU A 414 -11.54 8.93 24.12
C LEU A 414 -11.91 10.22 24.87
N TYR A 415 -11.01 11.20 24.90
CA TYR A 415 -11.25 12.47 25.59
C TYR A 415 -12.36 13.28 24.90
N ASN A 416 -12.37 13.33 23.57
CA ASN A 416 -13.41 14.01 22.80
C ASN A 416 -14.78 13.31 22.88
N ASN A 417 -14.80 11.99 22.97
CA ASN A 417 -16.03 11.23 23.13
C ASN A 417 -16.59 11.34 24.56
N LEU A 418 -15.73 11.52 25.57
CA LEU A 418 -16.16 11.74 26.96
C LEU A 418 -16.78 13.13 27.17
N GLN A 419 -16.39 14.14 26.39
CA GLN A 419 -17.01 15.49 26.47
C GLN A 419 -18.45 15.52 25.93
N ASN A 420 -18.83 14.57 25.07
CA ASN A 420 -20.16 14.51 24.47
C ASN A 420 -21.05 13.37 25.01
N PHE A 421 -20.62 12.71 26.09
CA PHE A 421 -21.38 11.62 26.67
C PHE A 421 -22.47 12.18 27.60
N GLN A 422 -23.63 12.42 27.03
CA GLN A 422 -24.85 12.67 27.81
C GLN A 422 -25.55 11.33 28.03
N VAL A 423 -25.57 10.90 29.27
CA VAL A 423 -26.36 9.74 29.69
C VAL A 423 -27.80 10.19 29.90
N GLU A 424 -28.67 9.97 28.90
CA GLU A 424 -30.11 10.03 29.14
C GLU A 424 -30.52 8.83 30.00
N MET A 425 -30.83 9.08 31.25
CA MET A 425 -31.42 8.05 32.11
C MET A 425 -32.86 7.75 31.68
N PRO A 426 -33.24 6.50 31.45
CA PRO A 426 -34.64 6.17 31.22
C PRO A 426 -35.45 6.44 32.51
N GLN A 427 -36.52 7.22 32.35
CA GLN A 427 -37.42 7.65 33.44
C GLN A 427 -38.36 6.56 33.99
N ASN A 428 -38.09 5.30 33.77
CA ASN A 428 -38.92 4.24 34.31
C ASN A 428 -38.18 3.40 35.35
N TYR A 429 -38.08 3.96 36.56
CA TYR A 429 -37.74 3.22 37.77
C TYR A 429 -39.05 2.74 38.39
N ILE A 430 -39.40 1.47 38.24
CA ILE A 430 -40.45 0.87 39.06
C ILE A 430 -39.82 0.57 40.42
N GLY A 431 -40.19 1.40 41.39
CA GLY A 431 -39.69 1.31 42.73
C GLY A 431 -40.17 0.05 43.44
N GLY A 432 -39.25 -0.60 44.08
CA GLY A 432 -39.50 -1.50 45.20
C GLY A 432 -38.74 -0.96 46.41
N SER A 433 -39.49 -0.45 47.37
CA SER A 433 -39.00 -0.07 48.70
C SER A 433 -38.38 -1.28 49.39
N ASN A 434 -37.14 -1.20 49.84
CA ASN A 434 -36.80 -1.45 51.25
C ASN A 434 -35.30 -1.21 51.48
N GLU A 435 -35.09 -0.62 52.66
CA GLU A 435 -33.82 -0.33 53.31
C GLU A 435 -32.79 -1.44 53.21
N SER A 436 -31.62 -1.08 52.78
CA SER A 436 -30.29 -1.35 53.39
C SER A 436 -29.21 -1.28 52.35
N GLY A 437 -28.25 -0.43 52.59
CA GLY A 437 -27.05 -0.11 51.88
C GLY A 437 -26.48 -1.22 50.99
N LEU A 438 -26.57 -0.98 49.70
CA LEU A 438 -25.71 -1.62 48.70
C LEU A 438 -25.42 -0.60 47.63
N THR A 439 -24.15 -0.27 47.51
CA THR A 439 -23.56 0.45 46.43
C THR A 439 -24.11 -0.06 45.10
N SER A 440 -24.66 0.82 44.28
CA SER A 440 -25.25 0.46 43.01
C SER A 440 -24.18 -0.20 42.12
N ASN A 441 -24.56 -1.19 41.34
CA ASN A 441 -23.67 -1.87 40.38
C ASN A 441 -23.00 -0.89 39.38
N LEU A 442 -23.50 0.35 39.30
CA LEU A 442 -22.91 1.43 38.53
C LEU A 442 -21.62 1.97 39.17
N ASP A 443 -21.54 2.06 40.50
CA ASP A 443 -20.33 2.50 41.21
C ASP A 443 -19.20 1.47 41.10
N VAL A 444 -19.54 0.19 40.99
CA VAL A 444 -18.57 -0.90 40.78
C VAL A 444 -18.02 -0.85 39.35
N ILE A 445 -18.84 -0.59 38.34
CA ILE A 445 -18.41 -0.50 36.94
C ILE A 445 -17.55 0.75 36.74
N THR A 446 -17.89 1.88 37.32
CA THR A 446 -17.07 3.11 37.23
C THR A 446 -15.75 2.97 37.99
N ALA A 447 -15.73 2.30 39.12
CA ALA A 447 -14.51 2.04 39.90
C ALA A 447 -13.56 1.08 39.15
N PHE A 448 -14.07 0.03 38.51
CA PHE A 448 -13.26 -0.88 37.69
C PHE A 448 -12.76 -0.23 36.40
N GLY A 449 -13.55 0.64 35.77
CA GLY A 449 -13.14 1.42 34.61
C GLY A 449 -12.01 2.40 34.94
N ALA A 450 -12.12 3.11 36.06
CA ALA A 450 -11.10 4.06 36.51
C ALA A 450 -9.79 3.37 36.95
N LEU A 451 -9.87 2.23 37.62
CA LEU A 451 -8.70 1.45 38.04
C LEU A 451 -7.96 0.85 36.83
N GLY A 452 -8.66 0.36 35.82
CA GLY A 452 -8.06 -0.15 34.60
C GLY A 452 -7.36 0.92 33.76
N MET A 453 -7.82 2.16 33.82
CA MET A 453 -7.15 3.30 33.16
C MET A 453 -5.95 3.82 33.96
N MET A 454 -5.97 3.80 35.26
CA MET A 454 -4.85 4.22 36.09
C MET A 454 -3.66 3.25 36.01
N ASP A 455 -3.91 1.96 35.91
CA ASP A 455 -2.86 0.94 35.78
C ASP A 455 -2.15 1.05 34.42
N LYS A 456 -2.87 1.40 33.35
CA LYS A 456 -2.26 1.69 32.02
C LYS A 456 -1.51 3.02 31.97
N ALA A 457 -1.96 4.04 32.69
CA ALA A 457 -1.29 5.33 32.76
C ALA A 457 0.04 5.26 33.54
N GLN A 458 0.10 4.41 34.60
CA GLN A 458 1.34 4.21 35.34
C GLN A 458 2.40 3.38 34.60
N GLN A 459 2.02 2.52 33.69
CA GLN A 459 2.97 1.75 32.84
C GLN A 459 3.61 2.59 31.73
N VAL A 460 3.01 3.71 31.34
CA VAL A 460 3.56 4.62 30.29
C VAL A 460 4.54 5.64 30.89
N THR A 461 4.50 5.89 32.19
CA THR A 461 5.41 6.86 32.87
C THR A 461 6.69 6.23 33.46
N THR A 462 6.89 4.91 33.33
CA THR A 462 8.07 4.20 33.88
C THR A 462 8.87 3.45 32.81
N LYS A 463 8.86 3.92 31.57
CA LYS A 463 9.85 3.46 30.57
C LYS A 463 10.36 4.61 29.74
#